data_56970660545952de638c2163dd1cea95
#
_entry.id   56970660545952de638c2163dd1cea95
#
_cell.length_a   1.000
_cell.length_b   1.000
_cell.length_c   1.000
_cell.angle_alpha   90.00
_cell.angle_beta   90.00
_cell.angle_gamma   90.00
#
_symmetry.space_group_name_H-M   'P 1'
#
loop_
_entity.id
_entity.type
_entity.pdbx_description
1 polymer ?
#
loop_
_entity_poly.entity_id
_entity_poly.type
_entity_poly.pdbx_seq_one_letter_code
_entity_poly.pdbx_strand_id
1 'polypeptide(L)'
;ASVFLDYHQMNGTRDYSAFLTIPAAIQFMKEHNWEQVAAGCRQLVQANASAFCELLETIPLAPVTDDFILQLFSAEIKTPEPEKLHRHFFDHYKIEIPVMRHGNKVYLRYSINAFNSQQDLDKLFAAIKEIKKATGLIE
;
A
#
# COMPACT_ATOMS: atom_id res chain seq x y z
N ALA A 1 38.48 7.39 4.32
CA ALA A 1 37.29 6.55 4.45
C ALA A 1 36.18 7.36 5.13
N SER A 2 34.92 7.08 4.81
CA SER A 2 33.77 7.74 5.43
C SER A 2 33.37 6.97 6.68
N VAL A 3 33.23 7.65 7.83
CA VAL A 3 32.72 7.04 9.07
C VAL A 3 31.39 6.32 8.83
N PHE A 4 30.56 6.85 7.96
CA PHE A 4 29.30 6.22 7.56
C PHE A 4 29.53 4.88 6.86
N LEU A 5 30.44 4.83 5.89
CA LEU A 5 30.78 3.58 5.19
C LEU A 5 31.40 2.56 6.12
N ASP A 6 32.35 3.00 6.96
CA ASP A 6 33.03 2.12 7.92
C ASP A 6 32.01 1.49 8.90
N TYR A 7 31.07 2.30 9.42
CA TYR A 7 30.02 1.83 10.31
C TYR A 7 29.07 0.82 9.65
N HIS A 8 28.69 1.04 8.40
CA HIS A 8 27.72 0.19 7.69
C HIS A 8 28.35 -1.02 7.00
N GLN A 9 29.61 -0.99 6.64
CA GLN A 9 30.32 -2.11 6.00
C GLN A 9 30.89 -3.13 7.01
N MET A 10 31.31 -2.66 8.17
CA MET A 10 31.99 -3.49 9.20
C MET A 10 31.03 -3.93 10.30
N ASN A 11 29.96 -4.62 9.93
CA ASN A 11 28.96 -5.12 10.89
C ASN A 11 29.35 -6.47 11.56
N GLY A 12 30.60 -6.88 11.49
CA GLY A 12 31.05 -8.15 12.00
C GLY A 12 30.59 -9.36 11.17
N THR A 13 30.68 -10.55 11.74
CA THR A 13 30.23 -11.79 11.10
C THR A 13 28.71 -11.80 10.99
N ARG A 14 28.22 -12.03 9.77
CA ARG A 14 26.78 -12.11 9.49
C ARG A 14 26.49 -13.13 8.40
N ASP A 15 25.26 -13.56 8.30
CA ASP A 15 24.78 -14.41 7.22
C ASP A 15 24.64 -13.57 5.92
N TYR A 16 25.34 -14.00 4.88
CA TYR A 16 25.31 -13.39 3.55
C TYR A 16 24.32 -14.05 2.60
N SER A 17 23.61 -15.09 3.02
CA SER A 17 22.72 -15.87 2.13
C SER A 17 21.66 -14.98 1.46
N ALA A 18 21.11 -13.99 2.18
CA ALA A 18 20.16 -13.04 1.61
C ALA A 18 20.75 -12.22 0.44
N PHE A 19 22.02 -11.86 0.49
CA PHE A 19 22.68 -11.14 -0.61
C PHE A 19 22.92 -12.03 -1.83
N LEU A 20 23.17 -13.31 -1.60
CA LEU A 20 23.38 -14.30 -2.67
C LEU A 20 22.10 -14.60 -3.46
N THR A 21 20.92 -14.27 -2.92
CA THR A 21 19.65 -14.42 -3.63
C THR A 21 19.32 -13.28 -4.60
N ILE A 22 20.01 -12.13 -4.49
CA ILE A 22 19.76 -10.94 -5.33
C ILE A 22 19.84 -11.26 -6.83
N PRO A 23 20.88 -11.97 -7.34
CA PRO A 23 20.94 -12.32 -8.76
C PRO A 23 19.72 -13.14 -9.22
N ALA A 24 19.26 -14.09 -8.40
CA ALA A 24 18.07 -14.89 -8.70
C ALA A 24 16.80 -14.03 -8.75
N ALA A 25 16.65 -13.08 -7.83
CA ALA A 25 15.53 -12.15 -7.83
C ALA A 25 15.52 -11.26 -9.09
N ILE A 26 16.69 -10.74 -9.51
CA ILE A 26 16.83 -9.96 -10.73
C ILE A 26 16.48 -10.80 -11.97
N GLN A 27 16.95 -12.04 -12.03
CA GLN A 27 16.65 -12.94 -13.13
C GLN A 27 15.15 -13.26 -13.20
N PHE A 28 14.51 -13.54 -12.06
CA PHE A 28 13.05 -13.73 -11.98
C PHE A 28 12.29 -12.51 -12.54
N MET A 29 12.67 -11.30 -12.17
CA MET A 29 12.04 -10.08 -12.68
C MET A 29 12.16 -9.96 -14.20
N LYS A 30 13.32 -10.30 -14.78
CA LYS A 30 13.55 -10.28 -16.23
C LYS A 30 12.68 -11.34 -16.95
N GLU A 31 12.66 -12.56 -16.44
CA GLU A 31 11.90 -13.68 -17.02
C GLU A 31 10.38 -13.44 -17.01
N HIS A 32 9.88 -12.66 -16.06
CA HIS A 32 8.46 -12.37 -15.89
C HIS A 32 8.05 -10.97 -16.39
N ASN A 33 8.89 -10.29 -17.18
CA ASN A 33 8.62 -8.94 -17.71
C ASN A 33 8.13 -7.98 -16.62
N TRP A 34 8.86 -7.90 -15.49
CA TRP A 34 8.42 -7.20 -14.30
C TRP A 34 8.09 -5.72 -14.53
N GLU A 35 8.74 -5.06 -15.48
CA GLU A 35 8.43 -3.67 -15.85
C GLU A 35 6.97 -3.54 -16.34
N GLN A 36 6.51 -4.49 -17.17
CA GLN A 36 5.14 -4.51 -17.65
C GLN A 36 4.15 -4.83 -16.53
N VAL A 37 4.49 -5.77 -15.65
CA VAL A 37 3.69 -6.11 -14.47
C VAL A 37 3.55 -4.88 -13.56
N ALA A 38 4.65 -4.19 -13.26
CA ALA A 38 4.65 -3.00 -12.44
C ALA A 38 3.85 -1.84 -13.07
N ALA A 39 3.94 -1.67 -14.39
CA ALA A 39 3.14 -0.69 -15.13
C ALA A 39 1.63 -0.99 -15.03
N GLY A 40 1.23 -2.24 -15.18
CA GLY A 40 -0.16 -2.67 -15.00
C GLY A 40 -0.66 -2.42 -13.57
N CYS A 41 0.14 -2.74 -12.56
CA CYS A 41 -0.18 -2.45 -11.17
C CYS A 41 -0.39 -0.95 -10.92
N ARG A 42 0.49 -0.09 -11.48
CA ARG A 42 0.40 1.36 -11.38
C ARG A 42 -0.88 1.89 -12.02
N GLN A 43 -1.19 1.41 -13.23
CA GLN A 43 -2.43 1.79 -13.92
C GLN A 43 -3.67 1.43 -13.08
N LEU A 44 -3.67 0.26 -12.46
CA LEU A 44 -4.76 -0.16 -11.59
C LEU A 44 -4.91 0.76 -10.37
N VAL A 45 -3.80 1.15 -9.74
CA VAL A 45 -3.82 2.11 -8.62
C VAL A 45 -4.39 3.45 -9.07
N GLN A 46 -3.90 4.01 -10.16
CA GLN A 46 -4.30 5.34 -10.64
C GLN A 46 -5.77 5.36 -11.10
N ALA A 47 -6.23 4.32 -11.79
CA ALA A 47 -7.61 4.22 -12.25
C ALA A 47 -8.63 4.21 -11.10
N ASN A 48 -8.23 3.75 -9.91
CA ASN A 48 -9.12 3.66 -8.74
C ASN A 48 -8.94 4.80 -7.73
N ALA A 49 -7.92 5.66 -7.88
CA ALA A 49 -7.57 6.69 -6.90
C ALA A 49 -8.70 7.70 -6.67
N SER A 50 -9.35 8.19 -7.75
CA SER A 50 -10.45 9.15 -7.64
C SER A 50 -11.66 8.55 -6.93
N ALA A 51 -12.09 7.35 -7.34
CA ALA A 51 -13.21 6.66 -6.70
C ALA A 51 -12.95 6.35 -5.23
N PHE A 52 -11.70 6.03 -4.88
CA PHE A 52 -11.30 5.83 -3.49
C PHE A 52 -11.40 7.11 -2.67
N CYS A 53 -10.91 8.24 -3.20
CA CYS A 53 -11.03 9.54 -2.54
C CYS A 53 -12.49 9.99 -2.39
N GLU A 54 -13.31 9.84 -3.44
CA GLU A 54 -14.74 10.15 -3.40
C GLU A 54 -15.46 9.33 -2.31
N LEU A 55 -15.17 8.05 -2.22
CA LEU A 55 -15.75 7.16 -1.21
C LEU A 55 -15.39 7.58 0.22
N LEU A 56 -14.19 8.11 0.44
CA LEU A 56 -13.68 8.59 1.72
C LEU A 56 -13.95 10.08 1.96
N GLU A 57 -14.64 10.77 1.02
CA GLU A 57 -14.97 12.20 1.09
C GLU A 57 -13.71 13.07 1.28
N THR A 58 -12.66 12.76 0.55
CA THR A 58 -11.35 13.43 0.61
C THR A 58 -10.81 13.70 -0.79
N ILE A 59 -9.65 14.32 -0.86
CA ILE A 59 -8.92 14.59 -2.10
C ILE A 59 -7.58 13.85 -2.12
N PRO A 60 -7.00 13.57 -3.29
CA PRO A 60 -5.65 13.01 -3.40
C PRO A 60 -4.61 13.89 -2.69
N LEU A 61 -3.66 13.27 -2.00
CA LEU A 61 -2.57 13.97 -1.31
C LEU A 61 -1.53 14.57 -2.26
N ALA A 62 -1.49 14.08 -3.50
CA ALA A 62 -0.61 14.51 -4.58
C ALA A 62 -1.30 14.28 -5.93
N PRO A 63 -0.81 14.88 -7.03
CA PRO A 63 -1.33 14.60 -8.36
C PRO A 63 -1.30 13.10 -8.69
N VAL A 64 -2.39 12.59 -9.28
CA VAL A 64 -2.50 11.16 -9.66
C VAL A 64 -1.83 10.97 -11.01
N THR A 65 -0.51 11.01 -11.02
CA THR A 65 0.36 10.85 -12.20
C THR A 65 1.52 9.92 -11.91
N ASP A 66 2.21 9.48 -12.93
CA ASP A 66 3.38 8.59 -12.82
C ASP A 66 4.53 9.16 -11.98
N ASP A 67 4.63 10.48 -11.86
CA ASP A 67 5.66 11.14 -11.06
C ASP A 67 5.43 10.99 -9.55
N PHE A 68 4.17 10.80 -9.13
CA PHE A 68 3.79 10.77 -7.72
C PHE A 68 3.21 9.44 -7.26
N ILE A 69 2.50 8.73 -8.14
CA ILE A 69 1.77 7.51 -7.78
C ILE A 69 2.34 6.31 -8.51
N LEU A 70 2.88 5.37 -7.76
CA LEU A 70 3.34 4.07 -8.27
C LEU A 70 2.31 2.97 -7.93
N GLN A 71 2.71 2.01 -7.14
CA GLN A 71 1.90 0.84 -6.78
C GLN A 71 1.18 0.96 -5.43
N LEU A 72 1.14 2.17 -4.89
CA LEU A 72 0.61 2.47 -3.57
C LEU A 72 -0.18 3.77 -3.61
N PHE A 73 -1.34 3.79 -2.96
CA PHE A 73 -2.15 4.99 -2.79
C PHE A 73 -2.65 5.14 -1.37
N SER A 74 -2.54 6.35 -0.83
CA SER A 74 -3.01 6.70 0.50
C SER A 74 -4.02 7.84 0.40
N ALA A 75 -5.10 7.75 1.16
CA ALA A 75 -6.07 8.81 1.30
C ALA A 75 -6.34 9.10 2.78
N GLU A 76 -6.58 10.36 3.10
CA GLU A 76 -7.00 10.76 4.44
C GLU A 76 -8.39 10.21 4.73
N ILE A 77 -8.61 9.70 5.95
CA ILE A 77 -9.92 9.26 6.43
C ILE A 77 -10.24 9.89 7.77
N LYS A 78 -11.54 10.03 8.03
CA LYS A 78 -12.04 10.40 9.34
C LYS A 78 -12.46 9.14 10.09
N THR A 79 -11.77 8.83 11.16
CA THR A 79 -12.07 7.70 12.03
C THR A 79 -11.74 8.01 13.49
N PRO A 80 -12.63 7.74 14.43
CA PRO A 80 -12.33 7.92 15.85
C PRO A 80 -11.40 6.83 16.41
N GLU A 81 -11.42 5.63 15.82
CA GLU A 81 -10.74 4.44 16.35
C GLU A 81 -9.93 3.69 15.28
N PRO A 82 -8.76 4.23 14.85
CA PRO A 82 -7.97 3.64 13.75
C PRO A 82 -7.59 2.17 13.95
N GLU A 83 -7.19 1.78 15.16
CA GLU A 83 -6.78 0.42 15.48
C GLU A 83 -7.97 -0.56 15.45
N LYS A 84 -9.15 -0.09 15.82
CA LYS A 84 -10.38 -0.89 15.73
C LYS A 84 -10.83 -1.01 14.28
N LEU A 85 -10.71 0.04 13.50
CA LEU A 85 -11.00 0.02 12.07
C LEU A 85 -10.10 -0.98 11.34
N HIS A 86 -8.78 -0.96 11.61
CA HIS A 86 -7.83 -1.93 11.05
C HIS A 86 -8.24 -3.37 11.37
N ARG A 87 -8.50 -3.67 12.64
CA ARG A 87 -8.98 -5.01 13.05
C ARG A 87 -10.30 -5.38 12.41
N HIS A 88 -11.23 -4.43 12.28
CA HIS A 88 -12.53 -4.66 11.67
C HIS A 88 -12.42 -5.07 10.19
N PHE A 89 -11.54 -4.44 9.42
CA PHE A 89 -11.24 -4.86 8.04
C PHE A 89 -10.76 -6.32 7.99
N PHE A 90 -9.83 -6.68 8.85
CA PHE A 90 -9.29 -8.04 8.87
C PHE A 90 -10.30 -9.07 9.36
N ASP A 91 -10.96 -8.83 10.48
CA ASP A 91 -11.82 -9.80 11.13
C ASP A 91 -13.08 -10.12 10.31
N HIS A 92 -13.70 -9.09 9.72
CA HIS A 92 -15.00 -9.23 9.05
C HIS A 92 -14.86 -9.42 7.53
N TYR A 93 -13.89 -8.79 6.90
CA TYR A 93 -13.75 -8.81 5.44
C TYR A 93 -12.51 -9.57 4.95
N LYS A 94 -11.60 -9.97 5.85
CA LYS A 94 -10.31 -10.59 5.54
C LYS A 94 -9.46 -9.70 4.62
N ILE A 95 -9.53 -8.40 4.85
CA ILE A 95 -8.77 -7.39 4.16
C ILE A 95 -7.66 -6.90 5.10
N GLU A 96 -6.41 -7.17 4.73
CA GLU A 96 -5.25 -6.59 5.39
C GLU A 96 -4.94 -5.23 4.75
N ILE A 97 -5.21 -4.16 5.47
CA ILE A 97 -5.02 -2.79 4.97
C ILE A 97 -4.50 -1.88 6.09
N PRO A 98 -3.38 -1.18 5.89
CA PRO A 98 -2.86 -0.24 6.86
C PRO A 98 -3.81 0.95 7.11
N VAL A 99 -4.13 1.17 8.39
CA VAL A 99 -4.80 2.37 8.90
C VAL A 99 -3.78 3.11 9.77
N MET A 100 -3.21 4.19 9.25
CA MET A 100 -2.02 4.82 9.83
C MET A 100 -2.32 6.22 10.34
N ARG A 101 -1.90 6.49 11.58
CA ARG A 101 -1.93 7.86 12.14
C ARG A 101 -0.61 8.59 11.81
N HIS A 102 -0.73 9.81 11.31
CA HIS A 102 0.39 10.73 11.16
C HIS A 102 -0.02 12.12 11.66
N GLY A 103 0.57 12.55 12.77
CA GLY A 103 0.13 13.76 13.48
C GLY A 103 -1.34 13.63 13.91
N ASN A 104 -2.15 14.60 13.51
CA ASN A 104 -3.58 14.63 13.82
C ASN A 104 -4.47 13.98 12.76
N LYS A 105 -3.86 13.38 11.73
CA LYS A 105 -4.58 12.79 10.60
C LYS A 105 -4.43 11.28 10.57
N VAL A 106 -5.41 10.62 10.00
CA VAL A 106 -5.40 9.17 9.78
C VAL A 106 -5.52 8.90 8.28
N TYR A 107 -4.78 7.89 7.82
CA TYR A 107 -4.71 7.52 6.41
C TYR A 107 -5.03 6.05 6.23
N LEU A 108 -5.82 5.76 5.22
CA LEU A 108 -6.05 4.42 4.71
C LEU A 108 -5.20 4.24 3.44
N ARG A 109 -4.45 3.12 3.34
CA ARG A 109 -3.50 2.90 2.26
C ARG A 109 -3.70 1.53 1.63
N TYR A 110 -3.95 1.50 0.33
CA TYR A 110 -3.86 0.25 -0.41
C TYR A 110 -2.57 0.17 -1.25
N SER A 111 -2.12 -1.04 -1.51
CA SER A 111 -0.95 -1.33 -2.36
C SER A 111 -1.33 -2.44 -3.33
N ILE A 112 -0.91 -2.30 -4.58
CA ILE A 112 -1.19 -3.27 -5.65
C ILE A 112 0.12 -3.89 -6.10
N ASN A 113 0.14 -5.22 -6.17
CA ASN A 113 1.24 -5.99 -6.72
C ASN A 113 0.68 -7.06 -7.67
N ALA A 114 1.56 -7.85 -8.28
CA ALA A 114 1.25 -8.85 -9.31
C ALA A 114 0.11 -9.84 -8.95
N PHE A 115 -0.15 -10.05 -7.67
CA PHE A 115 -1.20 -10.93 -7.17
C PHE A 115 -2.52 -10.23 -6.82
N ASN A 116 -2.61 -8.90 -7.01
CA ASN A 116 -3.84 -8.14 -6.79
C ASN A 116 -4.56 -7.86 -8.12
N SER A 117 -5.86 -7.68 -8.01
CA SER A 117 -6.75 -7.42 -9.14
C SER A 117 -7.77 -6.31 -8.84
N GLN A 118 -8.52 -5.88 -9.85
CA GLN A 118 -9.66 -4.98 -9.66
C GLN A 118 -10.67 -5.55 -8.67
N GLN A 119 -10.87 -6.86 -8.65
CA GLN A 119 -11.82 -7.50 -7.72
C GLN A 119 -11.44 -7.29 -6.25
N ASP A 120 -10.14 -7.20 -5.93
CA ASP A 120 -9.69 -6.92 -4.56
C ASP A 120 -10.01 -5.48 -4.16
N LEU A 121 -9.84 -4.52 -5.07
CA LEU A 121 -10.25 -3.14 -4.85
C LEU A 121 -11.79 -3.01 -4.75
N ASP A 122 -12.54 -3.72 -5.56
CA ASP A 122 -14.01 -3.73 -5.50
C ASP A 122 -14.50 -4.23 -4.15
N LYS A 123 -13.87 -5.30 -3.60
CA LYS A 123 -14.14 -5.80 -2.25
C LYS A 123 -13.79 -4.76 -1.18
N LEU A 124 -12.65 -4.10 -1.29
CA LEU A 124 -12.26 -3.02 -0.37
C LEU A 124 -13.29 -1.89 -0.38
N PHE A 125 -13.70 -1.44 -1.56
CA PHE A 125 -14.67 -0.34 -1.69
C PHE A 125 -16.05 -0.73 -1.16
N ALA A 126 -16.47 -1.98 -1.38
CA ALA A 126 -17.70 -2.50 -0.79
C ALA A 126 -17.65 -2.52 0.74
N ALA A 127 -16.53 -3.01 1.30
CA ALA A 127 -16.31 -3.03 2.74
C ALA A 127 -16.34 -1.61 3.36
N ILE A 128 -15.68 -0.63 2.73
CA ILE A 128 -15.71 0.76 3.19
C ILE A 128 -17.14 1.31 3.21
N LYS A 129 -17.92 1.07 2.14
CA LYS A 129 -19.33 1.51 2.05
C LYS A 129 -20.18 0.92 3.16
N GLU A 130 -19.95 -0.35 3.48
CA GLU A 130 -20.68 -1.06 4.54
C GLU A 130 -20.28 -0.54 5.93
N ILE A 131 -18.99 -0.36 6.18
CA ILE A 131 -18.47 0.18 7.44
C ILE A 131 -19.00 1.59 7.70
N LYS A 132 -19.00 2.47 6.71
CA LYS A 132 -19.58 3.82 6.82
C LYS A 132 -21.07 3.78 7.23
N LYS A 133 -21.85 2.83 6.72
CA LYS A 133 -23.28 2.72 7.02
C LYS A 133 -23.58 2.08 8.36
N ALA A 134 -22.79 1.10 8.78
CA ALA A 134 -23.18 0.18 9.85
C ALA A 134 -22.46 0.42 11.19
N THR A 135 -21.28 1.05 11.21
CA THR A 135 -20.43 0.97 12.40
C THR A 135 -20.01 2.31 13.00
N GLY A 136 -20.04 3.41 12.24
CA GLY A 136 -19.48 4.69 12.68
C GLY A 136 -17.93 4.68 12.81
N LEU A 137 -17.25 3.63 12.35
CA LEU A 137 -15.78 3.57 12.35
C LEU A 137 -15.14 4.40 11.23
N ILE A 138 -15.91 4.77 10.21
CA ILE A 138 -15.55 5.75 9.19
C ILE A 138 -16.69 6.78 9.14
N GLU A 139 -16.33 8.06 9.30
CA GLU A 139 -17.25 9.20 9.23
C GLU A 139 -17.44 9.70 7.79
#